data_8f73172ff3708034aa1091465fe0a307
#
_entry.id   8f73172ff3708034aa1091465fe0a307
#
_cell.length_a   1.000
_cell.length_b   1.000
_cell.length_c   1.000
_cell.angle_alpha   90.00
_cell.angle_beta   90.00
_cell.angle_gamma   90.00
#
_symmetry.space_group_name_H-M   'P 1'
#
loop_
_entity.id
_entity.type
_entity.pdbx_description
1 polymer ?
#
loop_
_entity_poly.entity_id
_entity_poly.type
_entity_poly.pdbx_seq_one_letter_code
_entity_poly.pdbx_strand_id
1 'polypeptide(L)'
;MKKKILILGGGISKERLISLETAKSVFKELKKKNYSVKICEPDGNLIKNIKNFKPNIVFNALHGQFGEDGYIQTILESQKVKYTHSGVIASFIAMNKEISKKLYIKNKILTPKYFKFKFENNKIKKNILAKTQKKLKFPVVIKPINEGSSVNVYICSKKNFIKNLKKLTLYKEILIEEFISGREIQVAIFGKRKLGAIELKPKRKFYDYEAKYSEKAKTKHIIPVDLSNKDLQKVMNIALKAHKLIGCRGVTRSDFKFYKNKFFLLETNTQPGMMKLSLVPEIANYMGIKFIDLIEWILKDASTNR
;
A
#
# COMPACT_ATOMS: atom_id res chain seq x y z
N MET A 1 -12.02 14.20 30.20
CA MET A 1 -12.44 14.65 28.85
C MET A 1 -12.33 13.51 27.82
N LYS A 2 -13.26 13.45 26.84
CA LYS A 2 -13.19 12.48 25.74
C LYS A 2 -11.96 12.74 24.87
N LYS A 3 -11.20 11.70 24.51
CA LYS A 3 -10.07 11.82 23.59
C LYS A 3 -10.55 12.24 22.20
N LYS A 4 -9.98 13.30 21.65
CA LYS A 4 -10.36 13.87 20.34
C LYS A 4 -9.57 13.23 19.23
N ILE A 5 -10.27 12.64 18.27
CA ILE A 5 -9.68 11.97 17.09
C ILE A 5 -10.15 12.71 15.83
N LEU A 6 -9.20 13.23 15.06
CA LEU A 6 -9.44 13.77 13.72
C LEU A 6 -9.10 12.69 12.71
N ILE A 7 -10.06 12.28 11.88
CA ILE A 7 -9.85 11.31 10.82
C ILE A 7 -9.65 12.08 9.52
N LEU A 8 -8.51 11.89 8.85
CA LEU A 8 -8.31 12.42 7.51
C LEU A 8 -8.82 11.40 6.49
N GLY A 9 -9.73 11.84 5.61
CA GLY A 9 -10.28 11.01 4.55
C GLY A 9 -10.55 11.84 3.31
N GLY A 10 -10.63 11.21 2.14
CA GLY A 10 -10.79 11.88 0.86
C GLY A 10 -9.45 12.22 0.21
N GLY A 11 -9.15 13.49 0.01
CA GLY A 11 -7.95 13.99 -0.65
C GLY A 11 -8.03 13.97 -2.17
N ILE A 12 -6.92 14.28 -2.85
CA ILE A 12 -6.86 14.53 -4.28
C ILE A 12 -6.38 13.34 -5.11
N SER A 13 -6.08 12.21 -4.47
CA SER A 13 -5.62 11.01 -5.17
C SER A 13 -6.76 10.34 -5.95
N LYS A 14 -6.41 9.47 -6.88
CA LYS A 14 -7.37 8.61 -7.60
C LYS A 14 -8.10 7.63 -6.67
N GLU A 15 -7.61 7.47 -5.45
CA GLU A 15 -8.17 6.60 -4.41
C GLU A 15 -9.08 7.33 -3.42
N ARG A 16 -9.49 8.59 -3.74
CA ARG A 16 -10.32 9.43 -2.88
C ARG A 16 -11.57 8.74 -2.34
N LEU A 17 -12.29 8.01 -3.17
CA LEU A 17 -13.51 7.30 -2.75
C LEU A 17 -13.20 6.20 -1.71
N ILE A 18 -12.14 5.44 -1.91
CA ILE A 18 -11.69 4.40 -0.98
C ILE A 18 -11.26 5.02 0.36
N SER A 19 -10.59 6.17 0.30
CA SER A 19 -10.20 6.93 1.48
C SER A 19 -11.41 7.41 2.29
N LEU A 20 -12.44 7.92 1.62
CA LEU A 20 -13.69 8.33 2.28
C LEU A 20 -14.41 7.14 2.94
N GLU A 21 -14.46 5.98 2.29
CA GLU A 21 -15.06 4.78 2.86
C GLU A 21 -14.24 4.23 4.05
N THR A 22 -12.91 4.26 3.96
CA THR A 22 -12.03 3.95 5.09
C THR A 22 -12.31 4.90 6.27
N ALA A 23 -12.36 6.21 6.02
CA ALA A 23 -12.64 7.20 7.05
C ALA A 23 -14.01 7.01 7.71
N LYS A 24 -15.06 6.75 6.92
CA LYS A 24 -16.41 6.45 7.43
C LYS A 24 -16.44 5.18 8.28
N SER A 25 -15.74 4.13 7.85
CA SER A 25 -15.67 2.86 8.58
C SER A 25 -15.02 3.04 9.95
N VAL A 26 -13.87 3.73 10.00
CA VAL A 26 -13.18 4.04 11.25
C VAL A 26 -14.02 4.97 12.16
N PHE A 27 -14.62 6.01 11.57
CA PHE A 27 -15.51 6.93 12.28
C PHE A 27 -16.66 6.18 12.97
N LYS A 28 -17.34 5.29 12.22
CA LYS A 28 -18.48 4.51 12.74
C LYS A 28 -18.09 3.66 13.95
N GLU A 29 -16.91 3.02 13.90
CA GLU A 29 -16.44 2.20 15.02
C GLU A 29 -16.03 3.06 16.23
N LEU A 30 -15.32 4.17 16.02
CA LEU A 30 -14.89 5.04 17.12
C LEU A 30 -16.07 5.77 17.79
N LYS A 31 -17.15 6.06 17.04
CA LYS A 31 -18.39 6.63 17.61
C LYS A 31 -19.10 5.70 18.58
N LYS A 32 -18.92 4.38 18.48
CA LYS A 32 -19.47 3.40 19.45
C LYS A 32 -18.70 3.40 20.77
N LYS A 33 -17.53 4.03 20.79
CA LYS A 33 -16.67 4.17 21.96
C LYS A 33 -16.69 5.62 22.48
N ASN A 34 -16.08 5.86 23.61
CA ASN A 34 -16.09 7.18 24.23
C ASN A 34 -15.06 8.17 23.64
N TYR A 35 -15.04 8.31 22.30
CA TYR A 35 -14.19 9.27 21.58
C TYR A 35 -15.00 10.46 21.05
N SER A 36 -14.37 11.64 20.99
CA SER A 36 -14.85 12.78 20.22
C SER A 36 -14.23 12.73 18.83
N VAL A 37 -15.02 12.40 17.81
CA VAL A 37 -14.49 12.09 16.46
C VAL A 37 -15.02 13.07 15.43
N LYS A 38 -14.13 13.59 14.56
CA LYS A 38 -14.45 14.41 13.40
C LYS A 38 -13.74 13.85 12.17
N ILE A 39 -14.41 13.84 11.02
CA ILE A 39 -13.77 13.60 9.72
C ILE A 39 -13.40 14.95 9.11
N CYS A 40 -12.22 15.02 8.47
CA CYS A 40 -11.73 16.16 7.76
C CYS A 40 -11.10 15.71 6.43
N GLU A 41 -11.47 16.36 5.36
CA GLU A 41 -10.75 16.22 4.09
C GLU A 41 -9.55 17.18 4.10
N PRO A 42 -8.35 16.75 3.67
CA PRO A 42 -7.17 17.59 3.65
C PRO A 42 -7.25 18.57 2.45
N ASP A 43 -7.74 19.73 2.73
CA ASP A 43 -7.81 20.89 1.82
C ASP A 43 -7.00 22.07 2.39
N GLY A 44 -7.12 23.26 1.80
CA GLY A 44 -6.49 24.49 2.27
C GLY A 44 -6.82 24.87 3.71
N ASN A 45 -7.89 24.31 4.30
CA ASN A 45 -8.31 24.56 5.66
C ASN A 45 -7.80 23.51 6.68
N LEU A 46 -7.00 22.53 6.26
CA LEU A 46 -6.55 21.45 7.14
C LEU A 46 -5.90 21.98 8.43
N ILE A 47 -4.96 22.91 8.32
CA ILE A 47 -4.24 23.48 9.48
C ILE A 47 -5.22 24.23 10.38
N LYS A 48 -6.15 24.99 9.83
CA LYS A 48 -7.22 25.69 10.59
C LYS A 48 -8.10 24.66 11.33
N ASN A 49 -8.48 23.58 10.66
CA ASN A 49 -9.26 22.50 11.26
C ASN A 49 -8.52 21.79 12.42
N ILE A 50 -7.21 21.55 12.29
CA ILE A 50 -6.36 21.00 13.36
C ILE A 50 -6.32 21.95 14.55
N LYS A 51 -6.04 23.25 14.31
CA LYS A 51 -5.97 24.28 15.37
C LYS A 51 -7.29 24.45 16.12
N ASN A 52 -8.42 24.46 15.41
CA ASN A 52 -9.76 24.64 16.01
C ASN A 52 -10.23 23.40 16.77
N PHE A 53 -10.05 22.21 16.20
CA PHE A 53 -10.50 20.96 16.82
C PHE A 53 -9.58 20.49 17.94
N LYS A 54 -8.28 20.82 17.86
CA LYS A 54 -7.21 20.43 18.79
C LYS A 54 -7.24 18.90 19.06
N PRO A 55 -7.02 18.07 18.01
CA PRO A 55 -7.07 16.62 18.15
C PRO A 55 -5.94 16.10 19.02
N ASN A 56 -6.20 15.10 19.84
CA ASN A 56 -5.16 14.34 20.52
C ASN A 56 -4.39 13.46 19.55
N ILE A 57 -5.07 12.93 18.51
CA ILE A 57 -4.52 12.07 17.48
C ILE A 57 -5.22 12.37 16.15
N VAL A 58 -4.44 12.36 15.07
CA VAL A 58 -4.94 12.31 13.70
C VAL A 58 -4.88 10.87 13.22
N PHE A 59 -6.04 10.27 12.88
CA PHE A 59 -6.09 9.00 12.18
C PHE A 59 -5.99 9.28 10.67
N ASN A 60 -4.87 8.88 10.05
CA ASN A 60 -4.71 9.03 8.62
C ASN A 60 -5.42 7.87 7.90
N ALA A 61 -6.52 8.16 7.21
CA ALA A 61 -7.27 7.23 6.38
C ALA A 61 -7.17 7.58 4.88
N LEU A 62 -6.19 8.41 4.51
CA LEU A 62 -5.93 8.75 3.12
C LEU A 62 -5.26 7.58 2.40
N HIS A 63 -5.45 7.51 1.08
CA HIS A 63 -4.81 6.51 0.23
C HIS A 63 -4.16 7.16 -0.98
N GLY A 64 -3.05 6.56 -1.45
CA GLY A 64 -2.31 7.02 -2.61
C GLY A 64 -1.50 8.30 -2.36
N GLN A 65 -1.31 9.07 -3.43
CA GLN A 65 -0.53 10.32 -3.38
C GLN A 65 -1.07 11.29 -2.33
N PHE A 66 -0.18 12.06 -1.71
CA PHE A 66 -0.39 12.98 -0.59
C PHE A 66 -0.78 12.29 0.73
N GLY A 67 -1.36 11.09 0.69
CA GLY A 67 -1.76 10.34 1.87
C GLY A 67 -0.70 9.36 2.38
N GLU A 68 0.02 8.71 1.44
CA GLU A 68 0.93 7.61 1.72
C GLU A 68 2.39 7.88 1.31
N ASP A 69 2.72 9.07 0.83
CA ASP A 69 4.01 9.44 0.24
C ASP A 69 4.89 10.34 1.11
N GLY A 70 4.47 10.63 2.33
CA GLY A 70 5.18 11.50 3.26
C GLY A 70 4.67 12.95 3.30
N TYR A 71 3.85 13.38 2.32
CA TYR A 71 3.38 14.76 2.24
C TYR A 71 2.50 15.15 3.44
N ILE A 72 1.41 14.42 3.67
CA ILE A 72 0.53 14.69 4.81
C ILE A 72 1.23 14.50 6.14
N GLN A 73 2.12 13.50 6.22
CA GLN A 73 2.92 13.24 7.42
C GLN A 73 3.79 14.45 7.78
N THR A 74 4.41 15.10 6.79
CA THR A 74 5.22 16.32 6.99
C THR A 74 4.36 17.46 7.56
N ILE A 75 3.14 17.65 7.07
CA ILE A 75 2.22 18.64 7.61
C ILE A 75 1.89 18.33 9.07
N LEU A 76 1.57 17.06 9.38
CA LEU A 76 1.23 16.65 10.73
C LEU A 76 2.41 16.79 11.72
N GLU A 77 3.63 16.49 11.28
CA GLU A 77 4.84 16.73 12.06
C GLU A 77 5.04 18.24 12.35
N SER A 78 4.85 19.10 11.34
CA SER A 78 4.97 20.57 11.53
C SER A 78 3.94 21.12 12.52
N GLN A 79 2.77 20.50 12.62
CA GLN A 79 1.73 20.84 13.59
C GLN A 79 1.92 20.17 14.96
N LYS A 80 2.98 19.36 15.14
CA LYS A 80 3.29 18.61 16.38
C LYS A 80 2.11 17.78 16.90
N VAL A 81 1.27 17.27 16.00
CA VAL A 81 0.12 16.44 16.34
C VAL A 81 0.42 14.96 16.10
N LYS A 82 0.11 14.11 17.08
CA LYS A 82 0.28 12.67 16.95
C LYS A 82 -0.58 12.13 15.82
N TYR A 83 -0.01 11.24 15.00
CA TYR A 83 -0.72 10.62 13.89
C TYR A 83 -0.43 9.13 13.77
N THR A 84 -1.31 8.42 13.07
CA THR A 84 -1.24 6.97 12.89
C THR A 84 -0.39 6.58 11.69
N HIS A 85 0.00 5.32 11.64
CA HIS A 85 0.77 4.68 10.56
C HIS A 85 2.22 5.18 10.45
N SER A 86 2.86 4.94 9.33
CA SER A 86 4.28 5.24 9.11
C SER A 86 4.55 6.73 8.97
N GLY A 87 5.76 7.14 9.30
CA GLY A 87 6.21 8.53 9.22
C GLY A 87 6.64 8.95 7.82
N VAL A 88 7.17 10.18 7.71
CA VAL A 88 7.52 10.84 6.45
C VAL A 88 8.44 9.98 5.57
N ILE A 89 9.60 9.60 6.10
CA ILE A 89 10.62 8.88 5.33
C ILE A 89 10.16 7.48 4.93
N ALA A 90 9.53 6.77 5.85
CA ALA A 90 9.06 5.41 5.58
C ALA A 90 7.94 5.40 4.52
N SER A 91 7.01 6.34 4.58
CA SER A 91 5.95 6.51 3.58
C SER A 91 6.54 6.84 2.21
N PHE A 92 7.47 7.78 2.13
CA PHE A 92 8.17 8.13 0.88
C PHE A 92 8.91 6.93 0.27
N ILE A 93 9.69 6.19 1.07
CA ILE A 93 10.43 5.00 0.59
C ILE A 93 9.47 3.94 0.09
N ALA A 94 8.42 3.64 0.83
CA ALA A 94 7.46 2.59 0.48
C ALA A 94 6.68 2.93 -0.80
N MET A 95 6.24 4.18 -0.96
CA MET A 95 5.51 4.63 -2.14
C MET A 95 6.37 4.60 -3.40
N ASN A 96 7.67 4.91 -3.28
CA ASN A 96 8.59 4.90 -4.40
C ASN A 96 9.11 3.48 -4.68
N LYS A 97 8.50 2.82 -5.69
CA LYS A 97 8.81 1.43 -6.05
C LYS A 97 10.27 1.19 -6.46
N GLU A 98 10.96 2.19 -6.98
CA GLU A 98 12.38 2.05 -7.32
C GLU A 98 13.23 2.04 -6.05
N ILE A 99 12.99 2.99 -5.14
CA ILE A 99 13.76 3.12 -3.89
C ILE A 99 13.52 1.89 -3.01
N SER A 100 12.27 1.49 -2.82
CA SER A 100 11.94 0.31 -2.01
C SER A 100 12.57 -0.96 -2.58
N LYS A 101 12.53 -1.18 -3.91
CA LYS A 101 13.16 -2.34 -4.55
C LYS A 101 14.69 -2.33 -4.42
N LYS A 102 15.35 -1.17 -4.53
CA LYS A 102 16.80 -1.04 -4.26
C LYS A 102 17.13 -1.46 -2.84
N LEU A 103 16.31 -1.02 -1.87
CA LEU A 103 16.46 -1.37 -0.47
C LEU A 103 16.27 -2.88 -0.24
N TYR A 104 15.27 -3.49 -0.89
CA TYR A 104 15.03 -4.93 -0.83
C TYR A 104 16.20 -5.73 -1.37
N ILE A 105 16.70 -5.38 -2.56
CA ILE A 105 17.83 -6.07 -3.21
C ILE A 105 19.09 -5.98 -2.34
N LYS A 106 19.43 -4.78 -1.85
CA LYS A 106 20.60 -4.57 -0.96
C LYS A 106 20.54 -5.48 0.27
N ASN A 107 19.32 -5.77 0.75
CA ASN A 107 19.09 -6.59 1.93
C ASN A 107 18.69 -8.05 1.63
N LYS A 108 18.97 -8.53 0.42
CA LYS A 108 18.71 -9.92 -0.01
C LYS A 108 17.25 -10.34 0.10
N ILE A 109 16.30 -9.40 -0.05
CA ILE A 109 14.88 -9.68 -0.22
C ILE A 109 14.62 -9.80 -1.72
N LEU A 110 14.08 -10.95 -2.13
CA LEU A 110 13.78 -11.21 -3.52
C LEU A 110 12.61 -10.35 -4.01
N THR A 111 12.81 -9.65 -5.12
CA THR A 111 11.80 -8.84 -5.83
C THR A 111 11.94 -9.10 -7.33
N PRO A 112 10.89 -8.90 -8.16
CA PRO A 112 11.01 -9.05 -9.61
C PRO A 112 12.17 -8.21 -10.17
N LYS A 113 12.95 -8.77 -11.09
CA LYS A 113 13.98 -8.03 -11.82
C LYS A 113 13.33 -6.86 -12.54
N TYR A 114 13.98 -5.71 -12.55
CA TYR A 114 13.41 -4.51 -13.14
C TYR A 114 14.48 -3.56 -13.65
N PHE A 115 14.05 -2.60 -14.44
CA PHE A 115 14.82 -1.38 -14.71
C PHE A 115 13.88 -0.18 -14.80
N LYS A 116 14.41 1.00 -14.47
CA LYS A 116 13.73 2.26 -14.63
C LYS A 116 13.81 2.73 -16.07
N PHE A 117 12.71 3.22 -16.62
CA PHE A 117 12.63 3.87 -17.91
C PHE A 117 12.14 5.31 -17.73
N LYS A 118 12.89 6.25 -18.33
CA LYS A 118 12.56 7.68 -18.34
C LYS A 118 12.10 8.08 -19.73
N PHE A 119 10.95 8.71 -19.80
CA PHE A 119 10.49 9.34 -21.04
C PHE A 119 11.23 10.66 -21.23
N GLU A 120 11.65 10.95 -22.46
CA GLU A 120 12.24 12.22 -22.86
C GLU A 120 11.21 12.98 -23.69
N ASN A 121 10.78 14.16 -23.22
CA ASN A 121 9.73 14.97 -23.84
C ASN A 121 8.47 14.15 -24.17
N ASN A 122 8.05 13.29 -23.25
CA ASN A 122 6.90 12.37 -23.39
C ASN A 122 7.01 11.41 -24.59
N LYS A 123 8.23 11.21 -25.13
CA LYS A 123 8.47 10.32 -26.28
C LYS A 123 9.02 8.97 -25.85
N ILE A 124 8.66 7.96 -26.62
CA ILE A 124 9.16 6.59 -26.45
C ILE A 124 10.41 6.42 -27.30
N LYS A 125 11.52 6.01 -26.67
CA LYS A 125 12.77 5.71 -27.39
C LYS A 125 12.59 4.51 -28.34
N LYS A 126 13.02 4.62 -29.61
CA LYS A 126 12.86 3.58 -30.64
C LYS A 126 13.40 2.21 -30.22
N ASN A 127 14.48 2.17 -29.42
CA ASN A 127 15.14 0.92 -29.02
C ASN A 127 14.59 0.29 -27.73
N ILE A 128 13.51 0.84 -27.10
CA ILE A 128 13.03 0.38 -25.78
C ILE A 128 12.58 -1.08 -25.81
N LEU A 129 11.96 -1.53 -26.91
CA LEU A 129 11.53 -2.92 -27.05
C LEU A 129 12.73 -3.87 -27.04
N ALA A 130 13.75 -3.59 -27.85
CA ALA A 130 14.98 -4.39 -27.90
C ALA A 130 15.72 -4.38 -26.57
N LYS A 131 15.83 -3.20 -25.92
CA LYS A 131 16.40 -3.07 -24.57
C LYS A 131 15.66 -3.92 -23.54
N THR A 132 14.33 -3.92 -23.61
CA THR A 132 13.50 -4.73 -22.68
C THR A 132 13.74 -6.22 -22.92
N GLN A 133 13.76 -6.68 -24.17
CA GLN A 133 14.04 -8.08 -24.52
C GLN A 133 15.44 -8.55 -24.06
N LYS A 134 16.45 -7.67 -24.14
CA LYS A 134 17.80 -7.98 -23.66
C LYS A 134 17.87 -8.12 -22.13
N LYS A 135 17.07 -7.34 -21.38
CA LYS A 135 17.13 -7.30 -19.91
C LYS A 135 16.14 -8.22 -19.22
N LEU A 136 14.97 -8.42 -19.82
CA LEU A 136 13.83 -9.16 -19.23
C LEU A 136 13.18 -10.07 -20.27
N LYS A 137 12.58 -11.16 -19.77
CA LYS A 137 11.75 -12.05 -20.60
C LYS A 137 10.30 -11.56 -20.61
N PHE A 138 9.65 -11.55 -21.77
CA PHE A 138 8.22 -11.30 -21.86
C PHE A 138 7.40 -12.50 -21.35
N PRO A 139 6.23 -12.28 -20.72
CA PRO A 139 5.60 -10.98 -20.47
C PRO A 139 6.33 -10.15 -19.42
N VAL A 140 6.20 -8.82 -19.51
CA VAL A 140 6.71 -7.86 -18.53
C VAL A 140 5.56 -7.04 -17.93
N VAL A 141 5.79 -6.45 -16.77
CA VAL A 141 4.88 -5.48 -16.14
C VAL A 141 5.47 -4.09 -16.34
N ILE A 142 4.64 -3.15 -16.80
CA ILE A 142 4.99 -1.72 -16.83
C ILE A 142 4.08 -0.97 -15.88
N LYS A 143 4.64 -0.10 -15.05
CA LYS A 143 3.89 0.63 -14.02
C LYS A 143 4.56 1.94 -13.63
N PRO A 144 3.80 2.95 -13.19
CA PRO A 144 4.35 4.14 -12.58
C PRO A 144 5.13 3.82 -11.30
N ILE A 145 6.10 4.69 -10.97
CA ILE A 145 6.95 4.50 -9.77
C ILE A 145 6.16 4.82 -8.49
N ASN A 146 5.33 5.88 -8.50
CA ASN A 146 4.70 6.46 -7.31
C ASN A 146 3.15 6.39 -7.36
N GLU A 147 2.57 5.31 -7.87
CA GLU A 147 1.12 5.10 -7.87
C GLU A 147 0.75 3.88 -7.02
N GLY A 148 -0.42 3.96 -6.37
CA GLY A 148 -1.02 2.87 -5.60
C GLY A 148 -2.08 2.08 -6.39
N SER A 149 -2.77 1.16 -5.71
CA SER A 149 -3.97 0.45 -6.16
C SER A 149 -3.96 -0.13 -7.58
N SER A 150 -2.81 -0.55 -8.08
CA SER A 150 -2.65 -1.06 -9.46
C SER A 150 -3.05 -0.07 -10.55
N VAL A 151 -3.12 1.23 -10.24
CA VAL A 151 -3.43 2.29 -11.22
C VAL A 151 -2.34 2.32 -12.29
N ASN A 152 -2.76 2.22 -13.56
CA ASN A 152 -1.87 2.23 -14.72
C ASN A 152 -0.79 1.13 -14.70
N VAL A 153 -1.09 -0.04 -14.14
CA VAL A 153 -0.26 -1.24 -14.21
C VAL A 153 -0.70 -2.10 -15.38
N TYR A 154 0.22 -2.44 -16.27
CA TYR A 154 -0.08 -3.25 -17.46
C TYR A 154 0.84 -4.45 -17.57
N ILE A 155 0.26 -5.65 -17.75
CA ILE A 155 1.00 -6.84 -18.15
C ILE A 155 1.11 -6.82 -19.67
N CYS A 156 2.33 -6.85 -20.18
CA CYS A 156 2.63 -6.67 -21.59
C CYS A 156 3.29 -7.91 -22.19
N SER A 157 2.67 -8.44 -23.23
CA SER A 157 3.36 -9.28 -24.22
C SER A 157 4.20 -8.39 -25.15
N LYS A 158 5.09 -8.99 -25.93
CA LYS A 158 5.85 -8.26 -26.97
C LYS A 158 4.93 -7.49 -27.93
N LYS A 159 3.76 -8.07 -28.28
CA LYS A 159 2.80 -7.48 -29.25
C LYS A 159 2.13 -6.20 -28.73
N ASN A 160 1.80 -6.12 -27.45
CA ASN A 160 1.05 -4.99 -26.89
C ASN A 160 1.91 -4.02 -26.04
N PHE A 161 3.22 -4.28 -25.93
CA PHE A 161 4.12 -3.50 -25.07
C PHE A 161 4.13 -2.00 -25.44
N ILE A 162 4.39 -1.66 -26.70
CA ILE A 162 4.43 -0.26 -27.14
C ILE A 162 3.09 0.43 -27.01
N LYS A 163 1.98 -0.27 -27.32
CA LYS A 163 0.61 0.27 -27.15
C LYS A 163 0.35 0.67 -25.69
N ASN A 164 0.71 -0.20 -24.74
CA ASN A 164 0.51 0.09 -23.32
C ASN A 164 1.51 1.12 -22.79
N LEU A 165 2.74 1.12 -23.29
CA LEU A 165 3.74 2.11 -22.92
C LEU A 165 3.31 3.54 -23.30
N LYS A 166 2.62 3.71 -24.44
CA LYS A 166 2.04 5.01 -24.85
C LYS A 166 1.06 5.59 -23.82
N LYS A 167 0.34 4.75 -23.07
CA LYS A 167 -0.58 5.20 -22.02
C LYS A 167 0.12 5.78 -20.79
N LEU A 168 1.44 5.55 -20.68
CA LEU A 168 2.25 5.98 -19.53
C LEU A 168 3.14 7.19 -19.84
N THR A 169 3.05 7.77 -21.01
CA THR A 169 3.93 8.88 -21.44
C THR A 169 3.81 10.15 -20.60
N LEU A 170 2.68 10.34 -19.92
CA LEU A 170 2.49 11.46 -18.98
C LEU A 170 3.29 11.30 -17.68
N TYR A 171 3.76 10.09 -17.37
CA TYR A 171 4.67 9.87 -16.25
C TYR A 171 6.10 10.15 -16.70
N LYS A 172 6.86 10.92 -15.91
CA LYS A 172 8.28 11.18 -16.23
C LYS A 172 9.10 9.89 -16.24
N GLU A 173 8.79 8.98 -15.31
CA GLU A 173 9.52 7.74 -15.08
C GLU A 173 8.57 6.60 -14.73
N ILE A 174 8.90 5.41 -15.21
CA ILE A 174 8.17 4.17 -14.92
C ILE A 174 9.13 3.03 -14.59
N LEU A 175 8.60 1.97 -13.99
CA LEU A 175 9.28 0.68 -13.89
C LEU A 175 8.82 -0.26 -15.00
N ILE A 176 9.78 -0.98 -15.56
CA ILE A 176 9.56 -2.15 -16.40
C ILE A 176 10.15 -3.32 -15.64
N GLU A 177 9.32 -4.31 -15.27
CA GLU A 177 9.74 -5.42 -14.45
C GLU A 177 9.29 -6.77 -15.00
N GLU A 178 9.98 -7.82 -14.59
CA GLU A 178 9.64 -9.20 -14.90
C GLU A 178 8.24 -9.53 -14.35
N PHE A 179 7.40 -10.14 -15.18
CA PHE A 179 6.12 -10.67 -14.71
C PHE A 179 6.36 -11.99 -13.96
N ILE A 180 6.03 -11.99 -12.68
CA ILE A 180 6.05 -13.21 -11.87
C ILE A 180 4.66 -13.83 -11.87
N SER A 181 4.50 -14.98 -12.52
CA SER A 181 3.28 -15.78 -12.41
C SER A 181 3.24 -16.46 -11.04
N GLY A 182 2.06 -16.90 -10.63
CA GLY A 182 1.90 -17.63 -9.38
C GLY A 182 0.91 -16.99 -8.43
N ARG A 183 0.88 -17.55 -7.21
CA ARG A 183 -0.09 -17.19 -6.17
C ARG A 183 0.20 -15.81 -5.61
N GLU A 184 -0.84 -15.07 -5.27
CA GLU A 184 -0.73 -13.73 -4.69
C GLU A 184 -0.98 -13.80 -3.19
N ILE A 185 0.07 -13.59 -2.41
CA ILE A 185 0.05 -13.69 -0.95
C ILE A 185 0.24 -12.29 -0.38
N GLN A 186 -0.67 -11.89 0.50
CA GLN A 186 -0.62 -10.62 1.22
C GLN A 186 -0.31 -10.90 2.69
N VAL A 187 0.65 -10.18 3.27
CA VAL A 187 1.07 -10.37 4.66
C VAL A 187 0.90 -9.08 5.44
N ALA A 188 0.21 -9.16 6.57
CA ALA A 188 0.04 -8.05 7.49
C ALA A 188 1.06 -8.10 8.64
N ILE A 189 1.68 -6.94 8.92
CA ILE A 189 2.54 -6.70 10.07
C ILE A 189 1.85 -5.69 10.98
N PHE A 190 1.92 -5.91 12.27
CA PHE A 190 1.26 -5.18 13.33
C PHE A 190 2.31 -4.69 14.33
N GLY A 191 2.89 -3.52 14.10
CA GLY A 191 4.07 -3.06 14.83
C GLY A 191 5.27 -3.97 14.60
N LYS A 192 5.71 -4.65 15.65
CA LYS A 192 6.81 -5.64 15.56
C LYS A 192 6.31 -7.08 15.40
N ARG A 193 4.99 -7.31 15.33
CA ARG A 193 4.36 -8.63 15.31
C ARG A 193 3.94 -9.01 13.90
N LYS A 194 4.11 -10.26 13.55
CA LYS A 194 3.56 -10.86 12.34
C LYS A 194 2.08 -11.16 12.62
N LEU A 195 1.17 -10.46 11.96
CA LEU A 195 -0.26 -10.63 12.18
C LEU A 195 -0.77 -11.90 11.48
N GLY A 196 -0.46 -12.05 10.19
CA GLY A 196 -0.89 -13.19 9.40
C GLY A 196 -0.76 -12.94 7.92
N ALA A 197 -1.27 -13.89 7.14
CA ALA A 197 -1.27 -13.85 5.69
C ALA A 197 -2.63 -14.25 5.12
N ILE A 198 -2.94 -13.77 3.92
CA ILE A 198 -4.11 -14.09 3.12
C ILE A 198 -3.70 -14.28 1.66
N GLU A 199 -4.32 -15.23 0.97
CA GLU A 199 -4.11 -15.43 -0.46
C GLU A 199 -5.27 -14.81 -1.24
N LEU A 200 -4.93 -14.13 -2.32
CA LEU A 200 -5.89 -13.56 -3.26
C LEU A 200 -5.91 -14.39 -4.54
N LYS A 201 -7.10 -14.92 -4.87
CA LYS A 201 -7.32 -15.66 -6.11
C LYS A 201 -8.32 -14.91 -6.98
N PRO A 202 -7.83 -13.98 -7.81
CA PRO A 202 -8.72 -13.25 -8.71
C PRO A 202 -9.29 -14.21 -9.77
N LYS A 203 -10.55 -14.03 -10.15
CA LYS A 203 -11.13 -14.75 -11.30
C LYS A 203 -10.53 -14.31 -12.64
N ARG A 204 -9.99 -13.10 -12.68
CA ARG A 204 -9.29 -12.51 -13.82
C ARG A 204 -7.81 -12.86 -13.80
N LYS A 205 -7.13 -12.71 -14.94
CA LYS A 205 -5.68 -12.98 -15.06
C LYS A 205 -4.78 -12.08 -14.19
N PHE A 206 -5.34 -10.99 -13.63
CA PHE A 206 -4.61 -10.01 -12.84
C PHE A 206 -5.48 -9.38 -11.75
N TYR A 207 -4.88 -9.07 -10.58
CA TYR A 207 -5.53 -8.37 -9.47
C TYR A 207 -5.38 -6.85 -9.69
N ASP A 208 -6.16 -6.31 -10.62
CA ASP A 208 -6.22 -4.89 -10.96
C ASP A 208 -7.11 -4.08 -10.00
N TYR A 209 -7.26 -2.77 -10.27
CA TYR A 209 -8.09 -1.88 -9.47
C TYR A 209 -9.53 -2.38 -9.34
N GLU A 210 -10.13 -2.85 -10.45
CA GLU A 210 -11.49 -3.38 -10.46
C GLU A 210 -11.59 -4.68 -9.62
N ALA A 211 -10.56 -5.54 -9.69
CA ALA A 211 -10.50 -6.75 -8.88
C ALA A 211 -10.35 -6.48 -7.37
N LYS A 212 -9.80 -5.30 -7.01
CA LYS A 212 -9.60 -4.88 -5.60
C LYS A 212 -10.87 -4.32 -4.96
N TYR A 213 -11.69 -3.58 -5.72
CA TYR A 213 -12.74 -2.74 -5.15
C TYR A 213 -14.14 -3.01 -5.72
N SER A 214 -14.28 -3.85 -6.76
CA SER A 214 -15.58 -4.22 -7.32
C SER A 214 -16.05 -5.57 -6.78
N GLU A 215 -17.21 -5.60 -6.15
CA GLU A 215 -17.88 -6.85 -5.75
C GLU A 215 -18.14 -7.77 -6.97
N LYS A 216 -18.32 -7.19 -8.16
CA LYS A 216 -18.51 -7.93 -9.42
C LYS A 216 -17.24 -8.71 -9.83
N ALA A 217 -16.06 -8.29 -9.37
CA ALA A 217 -14.80 -8.96 -9.72
C ALA A 217 -14.62 -10.32 -9.04
N LYS A 218 -15.38 -10.59 -7.96
CA LYS A 218 -15.43 -11.87 -7.22
C LYS A 218 -14.05 -12.46 -6.95
N THR A 219 -13.08 -11.61 -6.51
CA THR A 219 -11.79 -12.13 -6.03
C THR A 219 -12.03 -13.01 -4.80
N LYS A 220 -11.54 -14.23 -4.84
CA LYS A 220 -11.65 -15.14 -3.69
C LYS A 220 -10.51 -14.84 -2.72
N HIS A 221 -10.86 -14.56 -1.46
CA HIS A 221 -9.94 -14.43 -0.33
C HIS A 221 -9.83 -15.79 0.35
N ILE A 222 -8.61 -16.30 0.51
CA ILE A 222 -8.34 -17.60 1.13
C ILE A 222 -7.54 -17.33 2.41
N ILE A 223 -8.18 -17.61 3.54
CA ILE A 223 -7.59 -17.54 4.86
C ILE A 223 -8.15 -18.72 5.70
N PRO A 224 -7.32 -19.57 6.30
CA PRO A 224 -5.87 -19.59 6.27
C PRO A 224 -5.31 -19.81 4.86
N VAL A 225 -4.10 -19.28 4.61
CA VAL A 225 -3.38 -19.52 3.35
C VAL A 225 -2.91 -20.96 3.31
N ASP A 226 -3.14 -21.64 2.19
CA ASP A 226 -2.64 -22.99 1.93
C ASP A 226 -1.12 -22.96 1.64
N LEU A 227 -0.34 -22.82 2.71
CA LEU A 227 1.12 -22.88 2.73
C LEU A 227 1.59 -23.80 3.85
N SER A 228 2.73 -24.46 3.66
CA SER A 228 3.39 -25.15 4.77
C SER A 228 3.71 -24.16 5.90
N ASN A 229 3.73 -24.62 7.15
CA ASN A 229 4.12 -23.77 8.29
C ASN A 229 5.47 -23.11 8.07
N LYS A 230 6.42 -23.79 7.45
CA LYS A 230 7.76 -23.28 7.10
C LYS A 230 7.66 -22.11 6.12
N ASP A 231 6.88 -22.24 5.05
CA ASP A 231 6.72 -21.18 4.05
C ASP A 231 5.92 -20.00 4.59
N LEU A 232 4.90 -20.25 5.40
CA LEU A 232 4.13 -19.20 6.07
C LEU A 232 5.04 -18.37 6.99
N GLN A 233 5.85 -19.01 7.84
CA GLN A 233 6.82 -18.31 8.68
C GLN A 233 7.86 -17.57 7.84
N LYS A 234 8.33 -18.16 6.74
CA LYS A 234 9.28 -17.54 5.82
C LYS A 234 8.73 -16.24 5.22
N VAL A 235 7.53 -16.25 4.66
CA VAL A 235 6.95 -15.05 4.05
C VAL A 235 6.66 -13.97 5.08
N MET A 236 6.16 -14.32 6.26
CA MET A 236 5.95 -13.39 7.36
C MET A 236 7.26 -12.79 7.88
N ASN A 237 8.36 -13.55 7.93
CA ASN A 237 9.68 -13.03 8.29
C ASN A 237 10.21 -12.05 7.23
N ILE A 238 9.99 -12.31 5.95
CA ILE A 238 10.36 -11.40 4.86
C ILE A 238 9.58 -10.09 4.98
N ALA A 239 8.26 -10.16 5.22
CA ALA A 239 7.41 -8.98 5.41
C ALA A 239 7.85 -8.14 6.63
N LEU A 240 8.12 -8.79 7.77
CA LEU A 240 8.64 -8.10 8.96
C LEU A 240 10.02 -7.46 8.71
N LYS A 241 10.89 -8.14 7.97
CA LYS A 241 12.19 -7.59 7.57
C LYS A 241 12.00 -6.36 6.69
N ALA A 242 11.13 -6.40 5.67
CA ALA A 242 10.83 -5.25 4.81
C ALA A 242 10.25 -4.08 5.60
N HIS A 243 9.28 -4.34 6.49
CA HIS A 243 8.70 -3.34 7.40
C HIS A 243 9.78 -2.60 8.21
N LYS A 244 10.70 -3.35 8.82
CA LYS A 244 11.81 -2.78 9.61
C LYS A 244 12.80 -1.99 8.75
N LEU A 245 13.18 -2.52 7.58
CA LEU A 245 14.15 -1.89 6.69
C LEU A 245 13.66 -0.54 6.14
N ILE A 246 12.37 -0.43 5.83
CA ILE A 246 11.74 0.82 5.39
C ILE A 246 11.63 1.82 6.57
N GLY A 247 11.66 1.34 7.80
CA GLY A 247 11.39 2.15 9.00
C GLY A 247 9.90 2.34 9.25
N CYS A 248 9.07 1.37 8.80
CA CYS A 248 7.63 1.44 8.98
C CYS A 248 7.21 1.34 10.45
N ARG A 249 6.06 1.93 10.76
CA ARG A 249 5.36 1.86 12.05
C ARG A 249 3.89 1.53 11.85
N GLY A 250 3.20 1.21 12.95
CA GLY A 250 1.80 0.84 12.90
C GLY A 250 1.57 -0.45 12.11
N VAL A 251 0.55 -0.43 11.27
CA VAL A 251 0.18 -1.58 10.44
C VAL A 251 0.72 -1.41 9.03
N THR A 252 1.29 -2.46 8.47
CA THR A 252 1.65 -2.52 7.04
C THR A 252 1.16 -3.80 6.40
N ARG A 253 0.99 -3.76 5.07
CA ARG A 253 0.72 -4.93 4.25
C ARG A 253 1.80 -5.05 3.19
N SER A 254 2.40 -6.23 3.11
CA SER A 254 3.38 -6.56 2.08
C SER A 254 2.78 -7.52 1.06
N ASP A 255 2.92 -7.20 -0.22
CA ASP A 255 2.30 -7.88 -1.34
C ASP A 255 3.35 -8.77 -2.05
N PHE A 256 3.08 -10.08 -2.11
CA PHE A 256 4.02 -11.07 -2.66
C PHE A 256 3.43 -11.84 -3.84
N LYS A 257 4.30 -12.24 -4.75
CA LYS A 257 4.06 -13.38 -5.66
C LYS A 257 4.83 -14.59 -5.16
N PHE A 258 4.13 -15.72 -4.98
CA PHE A 258 4.72 -17.01 -4.64
C PHE A 258 4.79 -17.88 -5.89
N TYR A 259 6.01 -18.13 -6.36
CA TYR A 259 6.28 -18.86 -7.58
C TYR A 259 7.52 -19.73 -7.44
N LYS A 260 7.43 -21.02 -7.82
CA LYS A 260 8.54 -22.00 -7.73
C LYS A 260 9.22 -21.98 -6.35
N ASN A 261 8.43 -22.09 -5.29
CA ASN A 261 8.86 -22.09 -3.88
C ASN A 261 9.66 -20.83 -3.45
N LYS A 262 9.47 -19.70 -4.16
CA LYS A 262 10.10 -18.42 -3.86
C LYS A 262 9.05 -17.33 -3.69
N PHE A 263 9.26 -16.46 -2.70
CA PHE A 263 8.44 -15.29 -2.47
C PHE A 263 9.12 -14.06 -3.07
N PHE A 264 8.44 -13.40 -4.00
CA PHE A 264 8.88 -12.16 -4.64
C PHE A 264 8.08 -11.01 -4.04
N LEU A 265 8.74 -10.14 -3.25
CA LEU A 265 8.11 -8.95 -2.69
C LEU A 265 7.88 -7.93 -3.80
N LEU A 266 6.62 -7.53 -4.00
CA LEU A 266 6.23 -6.54 -4.99
C LEU A 266 6.31 -5.13 -4.40
N GLU A 267 5.68 -4.93 -3.24
CA GLU A 267 5.60 -3.65 -2.53
C GLU A 267 5.23 -3.85 -1.06
N THR A 268 5.47 -2.84 -0.24
CA THR A 268 4.99 -2.75 1.14
C THR A 268 4.13 -1.49 1.26
N ASN A 269 2.86 -1.67 1.60
CA ASN A 269 1.88 -0.61 1.79
C ASN A 269 1.93 -0.17 3.26
N THR A 270 2.21 1.12 3.49
CA THR A 270 2.33 1.71 4.84
C THR A 270 1.00 2.13 5.44
N GLN A 271 -0.06 2.15 4.64
CA GLN A 271 -1.38 2.60 5.05
C GLN A 271 -2.47 1.75 4.39
N PRO A 272 -2.55 0.45 4.77
CA PRO A 272 -3.53 -0.45 4.17
C PRO A 272 -4.96 0.00 4.47
N GLY A 273 -5.90 -0.33 3.58
CA GLY A 273 -7.31 -0.02 3.75
C GLY A 273 -7.87 -0.55 5.07
N MET A 274 -8.72 0.25 5.70
CA MET A 274 -9.34 -0.03 7.01
C MET A 274 -10.87 -0.04 6.89
N MET A 275 -11.39 -0.69 5.85
CA MET A 275 -12.79 -1.10 5.78
C MET A 275 -12.93 -2.51 6.37
N LYS A 276 -14.12 -2.87 6.82
CA LYS A 276 -14.39 -4.19 7.44
C LYS A 276 -13.95 -5.37 6.55
N LEU A 277 -14.07 -5.23 5.24
CA LEU A 277 -13.67 -6.23 4.23
C LEU A 277 -12.28 -5.96 3.61
N SER A 278 -11.49 -5.06 4.21
CA SER A 278 -10.10 -4.86 3.78
C SER A 278 -9.21 -5.98 4.32
N LEU A 279 -8.14 -6.30 3.59
CA LEU A 279 -7.30 -7.47 3.85
C LEU A 279 -6.68 -7.50 5.27
N VAL A 280 -6.24 -6.35 5.78
CA VAL A 280 -5.66 -6.29 7.14
C VAL A 280 -6.72 -6.52 8.22
N PRO A 281 -7.89 -5.86 8.20
CA PRO A 281 -9.01 -6.19 9.09
C PRO A 281 -9.47 -7.64 8.97
N GLU A 282 -9.48 -8.21 7.78
CA GLU A 282 -9.86 -9.62 7.56
C GLU A 282 -8.86 -10.58 8.19
N ILE A 283 -7.55 -10.35 8.01
CA ILE A 283 -6.48 -11.12 8.67
C ILE A 283 -6.60 -10.97 10.20
N ALA A 284 -6.81 -9.73 10.70
CA ALA A 284 -6.96 -9.47 12.13
C ALA A 284 -8.16 -10.22 12.72
N ASN A 285 -9.30 -10.18 12.05
CA ASN A 285 -10.52 -10.90 12.46
C ASN A 285 -10.30 -12.42 12.51
N TYR A 286 -9.60 -12.99 11.52
CA TYR A 286 -9.23 -14.41 11.53
C TYR A 286 -8.34 -14.76 12.73
N MET A 287 -7.48 -13.84 13.16
CA MET A 287 -6.64 -13.98 14.36
C MET A 287 -7.37 -13.65 15.68
N GLY A 288 -8.69 -13.47 15.65
CA GLY A 288 -9.50 -13.17 16.83
C GLY A 288 -9.46 -11.70 17.27
N ILE A 289 -8.87 -10.79 16.47
CA ILE A 289 -8.78 -9.35 16.78
C ILE A 289 -9.95 -8.64 16.12
N LYS A 290 -10.86 -8.11 16.93
CA LYS A 290 -12.01 -7.34 16.43
C LYS A 290 -11.55 -6.06 15.73
N PHE A 291 -12.33 -5.59 14.77
CA PHE A 291 -11.99 -4.39 14.00
C PHE A 291 -11.78 -3.15 14.86
N ILE A 292 -12.60 -2.97 15.90
CA ILE A 292 -12.43 -1.87 16.85
C ILE A 292 -11.12 -1.96 17.64
N ASP A 293 -10.72 -3.16 18.06
CA ASP A 293 -9.48 -3.37 18.82
C ASP A 293 -8.25 -3.09 17.96
N LEU A 294 -8.31 -3.44 16.66
CA LEU A 294 -7.30 -3.07 15.67
C LEU A 294 -7.16 -1.55 15.55
N ILE A 295 -8.30 -0.82 15.44
CA ILE A 295 -8.30 0.64 15.35
C ILE A 295 -7.74 1.26 16.65
N GLU A 296 -8.17 0.80 17.82
CA GLU A 296 -7.69 1.31 19.12
C GLU A 296 -6.19 1.08 19.29
N TRP A 297 -5.67 -0.07 18.84
CA TRP A 297 -4.24 -0.29 18.83
C TRP A 297 -3.49 0.69 17.92
N ILE A 298 -3.99 0.92 16.69
CA ILE A 298 -3.42 1.88 15.75
C ILE A 298 -3.41 3.29 16.37
N LEU A 299 -4.46 3.69 17.08
CA LEU A 299 -4.50 4.96 17.82
C LEU A 299 -3.53 5.00 19.00
N LYS A 300 -3.32 3.87 19.69
CA LYS A 300 -2.36 3.77 20.80
C LYS A 300 -0.90 3.89 20.32
N ASP A 301 -0.61 3.39 19.12
CA ASP A 301 0.70 3.48 18.48
C ASP A 301 1.01 4.90 17.95
N ALA A 302 -0.01 5.77 17.81
CA ALA A 302 0.16 7.10 17.23
C ALA A 302 1.17 7.97 18.00
N SER A 303 2.07 8.61 17.27
CA SER A 303 3.09 9.51 17.81
C SER A 303 3.50 10.58 16.79
N THR A 304 4.35 11.50 17.18
CA THR A 304 5.15 12.38 16.32
C THR A 304 6.58 11.83 16.17
N ASN A 305 7.41 12.44 15.36
CA ASN A 305 8.81 12.03 15.09
C ASN A 305 8.90 10.58 14.58
N ARG A 306 8.10 10.29 13.59
CA ARG A 306 7.99 8.98 12.97
C ARG A 306 8.91 8.80 11.75
#